data_baec57a89e58641661e7b184c9495cf3
#
_entry.id   baec57a89e58641661e7b184c9495cf3
#
_cell.length_a   1.000
_cell.length_b   1.000
_cell.length_c   1.000
_cell.angle_alpha   90.00
_cell.angle_beta   90.00
_cell.angle_gamma   90.00
#
_symmetry.space_group_name_H-M   'P 1'
#
loop_
_entity.id
_entity.type
_entity.pdbx_description
1 polymer ?
#
loop_
_entity_poly.entity_id
_entity_poly.type
_entity_poly.pdbx_seq_one_letter_code
_entity_poly.pdbx_strand_id
1 'polypeptide(L)'
;MNLAIKNCENGSGISMVSMKNANHFGIAGHYGLMAVEKNMIGLAFTNTSPQTVPTRGAEKKLGTNPIAFFASKENFQLDMATSAVAMGKIEVKKRLNEKVPKGWMVDESGSKNKHHASPSMNF
;
A
#
# COMPACT_ATOMS: atom_id res chain seq x y z
N MET A 1 -3.01 14.49 7.93
CA MET A 1 -3.43 15.36 6.79
C MET A 1 -3.86 16.75 7.26
N ASN A 2 -4.69 16.92 8.28
CA ASN A 2 -5.15 18.25 8.75
C ASN A 2 -4.02 19.27 8.98
N LEU A 3 -2.90 18.85 9.59
CA LEU A 3 -1.76 19.75 9.78
C LEU A 3 -1.13 20.18 8.44
N ALA A 4 -1.01 19.26 7.47
CA ALA A 4 -0.50 19.59 6.15
C ALA A 4 -1.41 20.59 5.43
N ILE A 5 -2.73 20.37 5.47
CA ILE A 5 -3.75 21.28 4.89
C ILE A 5 -3.62 22.66 5.53
N LYS A 6 -3.60 22.73 6.86
CA LYS A 6 -3.46 24.01 7.59
C LYS A 6 -2.19 24.78 7.19
N ASN A 7 -1.07 24.07 7.03
CA ASN A 7 0.17 24.70 6.62
C ASN A 7 0.11 25.24 5.18
N CYS A 8 -0.55 24.52 4.28
CA CYS A 8 -0.81 25.01 2.91
C CYS A 8 -1.69 26.26 2.90
N GLU A 9 -2.78 26.27 3.67
CA GLU A 9 -3.69 27.40 3.80
C GLU A 9 -3.00 28.64 4.37
N ASN A 10 -2.01 28.47 5.25
CA ASN A 10 -1.22 29.54 5.82
C ASN A 10 -0.16 30.14 4.87
N GLY A 11 -0.21 29.84 3.59
CA GLY A 11 0.55 30.51 2.54
C GLY A 11 1.76 29.77 2.00
N SER A 12 2.07 28.53 2.47
CA SER A 12 3.16 27.75 1.88
C SER A 12 2.85 27.16 0.49
N GLY A 13 1.56 27.01 0.16
CA GLY A 13 1.08 26.41 -1.09
C GLY A 13 1.37 24.91 -1.19
N ILE A 14 2.38 24.40 -0.51
CA ILE A 14 2.76 22.98 -0.42
C ILE A 14 3.20 22.66 1.01
N SER A 15 2.83 21.48 1.49
CA SER A 15 3.23 21.02 2.83
C SER A 15 3.39 19.51 2.87
N MET A 16 4.35 19.06 3.66
CA MET A 16 4.54 17.65 3.96
C MET A 16 4.60 17.45 5.49
N VAL A 17 3.90 16.43 5.96
CA VAL A 17 3.96 15.99 7.36
C VAL A 17 4.40 14.54 7.40
N SER A 18 5.49 14.27 8.10
CA SER A 18 5.98 12.92 8.37
C SER A 18 5.64 12.52 9.79
N MET A 19 5.25 11.26 9.97
CA MET A 19 4.94 10.69 11.28
C MET A 19 5.81 9.45 11.52
N LYS A 20 6.51 9.42 12.65
CA LYS A 20 7.30 8.26 13.09
C LYS A 20 6.61 7.53 14.24
N ASN A 21 7.01 6.28 14.47
CA ASN A 21 6.49 5.44 15.56
C ASN A 21 4.95 5.29 15.49
N ALA A 22 4.40 5.24 14.28
CA ALA A 22 2.98 5.06 14.06
C ALA A 22 2.65 3.59 13.80
N ASN A 23 1.43 3.22 14.11
CA ASN A 23 0.84 1.94 13.72
C ASN A 23 0.17 2.03 12.36
N HIS A 24 -0.55 0.96 11.97
CA HIS A 24 -1.37 0.97 10.77
C HIS A 24 -2.37 2.12 10.79
N PHE A 25 -2.41 2.92 9.73
CA PHE A 25 -3.21 4.16 9.67
C PHE A 25 -4.51 4.05 8.85
N GLY A 26 -4.87 2.84 8.47
CA GLY A 26 -6.07 2.55 7.68
C GLY A 26 -5.84 2.68 6.17
N ILE A 27 -6.85 3.15 5.47
CA ILE A 27 -6.84 3.33 4.01
C ILE A 27 -6.10 4.62 3.67
N ALA A 28 -5.03 4.53 2.85
CA ALA A 28 -4.23 5.69 2.47
C ALA A 28 -5.03 6.74 1.70
N GLY A 29 -5.97 6.31 0.86
CA GLY A 29 -6.86 7.18 0.09
C GLY A 29 -7.74 8.11 0.94
N HIS A 30 -8.09 7.70 2.18
CA HIS A 30 -8.82 8.58 3.09
C HIS A 30 -8.11 9.92 3.29
N TYR A 31 -6.80 9.89 3.45
CA TYR A 31 -6.02 11.12 3.64
C TYR A 31 -5.88 11.94 2.36
N GLY A 32 -5.83 11.28 1.20
CA GLY A 32 -5.88 11.97 -0.10
C GLY A 32 -7.19 12.71 -0.30
N LEU A 33 -8.32 12.08 0.03
CA LEU A 33 -9.65 12.70 -0.04
C LEU A 33 -9.77 13.93 0.84
N MET A 34 -9.23 13.93 2.05
CA MET A 34 -9.26 15.11 2.95
C MET A 34 -8.65 16.35 2.30
N ALA A 35 -7.58 16.20 1.51
CA ALA A 35 -6.97 17.31 0.79
C ALA A 35 -7.85 17.79 -0.39
N VAL A 36 -8.39 16.84 -1.15
CA VAL A 36 -9.27 17.14 -2.28
C VAL A 36 -10.56 17.87 -1.83
N GLU A 37 -11.08 17.57 -0.65
CA GLU A 37 -12.22 18.28 -0.04
C GLU A 37 -11.91 19.76 0.25
N LYS A 38 -10.64 20.12 0.29
CA LYS A 38 -10.14 21.49 0.43
C LYS A 38 -9.58 22.07 -0.87
N ASN A 39 -9.93 21.48 -2.02
CA ASN A 39 -9.44 21.84 -3.35
C ASN A 39 -7.91 21.78 -3.49
N MET A 40 -7.29 20.83 -2.80
CA MET A 40 -5.86 20.58 -2.85
C MET A 40 -5.57 19.20 -3.45
N ILE A 41 -4.36 19.00 -3.96
CA ILE A 41 -3.85 17.67 -4.31
C ILE A 41 -3.40 16.99 -3.03
N GLY A 42 -3.84 15.75 -2.81
CA GLY A 42 -3.49 14.94 -1.65
C GLY A 42 -2.61 13.75 -2.01
N LEU A 43 -1.47 13.62 -1.30
CA LEU A 43 -0.64 12.43 -1.34
C LEU A 43 -0.56 11.82 0.05
N ALA A 44 -0.66 10.49 0.11
CA ALA A 44 -0.39 9.74 1.34
C ALA A 44 0.33 8.44 1.00
N PHE A 45 1.38 8.14 1.73
CA PHE A 45 2.15 6.92 1.54
C PHE A 45 2.83 6.50 2.84
N THR A 46 3.16 5.23 2.93
CA THR A 46 3.88 4.68 4.07
C THR A 46 4.76 3.52 3.64
N ASN A 47 5.78 3.23 4.44
CA ASN A 47 6.47 1.96 4.41
C ASN A 47 5.75 0.94 5.28
N THR A 48 5.97 -0.34 5.03
CA THR A 48 5.50 -1.45 5.87
C THR A 48 6.64 -2.44 6.12
N SER A 49 6.41 -3.39 7.03
CA SER A 49 7.37 -4.47 7.27
C SER A 49 7.65 -5.27 5.98
N PRO A 50 8.85 -5.87 5.84
CA PRO A 50 9.21 -6.67 4.68
C PRO A 50 8.27 -7.88 4.50
N GLN A 51 7.49 -7.87 3.44
CA GLN A 51 6.52 -8.91 3.10
C GLN A 51 6.56 -9.28 1.62
N THR A 52 7.11 -8.40 0.80
CA THR A 52 7.12 -8.52 -0.66
C THR A 52 8.54 -8.82 -1.14
N VAL A 53 8.65 -9.73 -2.08
CA VAL A 53 9.91 -10.02 -2.77
C VAL A 53 10.12 -9.07 -3.95
N PRO A 54 11.34 -8.60 -4.20
CA PRO A 54 11.63 -7.83 -5.40
C PRO A 54 11.52 -8.70 -6.65
N THR A 55 11.33 -8.08 -7.80
CA THR A 55 11.26 -8.77 -9.09
C THR A 55 12.49 -9.68 -9.26
N ARG A 56 12.26 -10.94 -9.57
CA ARG A 56 13.26 -12.02 -9.70
C ARG A 56 13.99 -12.36 -8.39
N GLY A 57 13.51 -11.88 -7.26
CA GLY A 57 14.01 -12.27 -5.96
C GLY A 57 13.21 -13.41 -5.34
N ALA A 58 13.73 -13.96 -4.24
CA ALA A 58 13.07 -14.98 -3.42
C ALA A 58 12.87 -14.54 -1.97
N GLU A 59 13.65 -13.57 -1.51
CA GLU A 59 13.58 -13.07 -0.15
C GLU A 59 12.69 -11.85 0.00
N LYS A 60 11.96 -11.76 1.11
CA LYS A 60 11.17 -10.60 1.49
C LYS A 60 12.07 -9.42 1.84
N LYS A 61 12.11 -8.40 1.02
CA LYS A 61 12.94 -7.19 1.21
C LYS A 61 12.12 -5.91 1.25
N LEU A 62 10.93 -5.90 0.65
CA LEU A 62 10.09 -4.72 0.51
C LEU A 62 8.79 -4.88 1.29
N GLY A 63 8.22 -3.78 1.74
CA GLY A 63 6.84 -3.71 2.20
C GLY A 63 5.87 -3.61 1.03
N THR A 64 4.58 -3.64 1.32
CA THR A 64 3.51 -3.37 0.34
C THR A 64 3.45 -1.90 -0.04
N ASN A 65 3.99 -1.02 0.79
CA ASN A 65 4.26 0.40 0.58
C ASN A 65 3.19 1.11 -0.25
N PRO A 66 1.96 1.25 0.28
CA PRO A 66 0.87 1.85 -0.45
C PRO A 66 1.15 3.31 -0.79
N ILE A 67 0.64 3.73 -1.94
CA ILE A 67 0.66 5.11 -2.42
C ILE A 67 -0.77 5.52 -2.74
N ALA A 68 -1.21 6.63 -2.18
CA ALA A 68 -2.42 7.31 -2.56
C ALA A 68 -2.08 8.67 -3.18
N PHE A 69 -2.67 8.95 -4.34
CA PHE A 69 -2.58 10.23 -5.04
C PHE A 69 -3.97 10.65 -5.48
N PHE A 70 -4.41 11.79 -5.02
CA PHE A 70 -5.74 12.33 -5.28
C PHE A 70 -5.62 13.76 -5.77
N ALA A 71 -6.06 14.02 -7.00
CA ALA A 71 -6.02 15.36 -7.61
C ALA A 71 -7.41 15.99 -7.75
N SER A 72 -8.47 15.17 -7.74
CA SER A 72 -9.86 15.62 -7.86
C SER A 72 -10.79 14.53 -7.37
N LYS A 73 -11.97 14.91 -6.88
CA LYS A 73 -13.00 13.93 -6.48
C LYS A 73 -13.50 13.10 -7.65
N GLU A 74 -13.55 13.67 -8.84
CA GLU A 74 -14.17 13.05 -10.01
C GLU A 74 -13.17 12.53 -11.03
N ASN A 75 -11.95 13.09 -11.10
CA ASN A 75 -11.07 12.88 -12.23
C ASN A 75 -9.88 11.95 -11.95
N PHE A 76 -9.27 12.02 -10.77
CA PHE A 76 -8.12 11.18 -10.49
C PHE A 76 -8.00 10.81 -9.01
N GLN A 77 -8.18 9.52 -8.74
CA GLN A 77 -8.01 8.92 -7.43
C GLN A 77 -7.24 7.61 -7.57
N LEU A 78 -6.03 7.58 -7.05
CA LEU A 78 -5.20 6.40 -6.95
C LEU A 78 -5.03 6.03 -5.48
N ASP A 79 -5.33 4.79 -5.11
CA ASP A 79 -5.00 4.21 -3.80
C ASP A 79 -4.65 2.74 -3.99
N MET A 80 -3.37 2.44 -4.00
CA MET A 80 -2.91 1.08 -4.25
C MET A 80 -1.61 0.75 -3.52
N ALA A 81 -1.46 -0.52 -3.17
CA ALA A 81 -0.17 -1.08 -2.79
C ALA A 81 0.77 -1.15 -4.01
N THR A 82 2.08 -1.10 -3.76
CA THR A 82 3.10 -1.33 -4.81
C THR A 82 3.37 -2.81 -5.04
N SER A 83 2.80 -3.69 -4.22
CA SER A 83 2.83 -5.15 -4.40
C SER A 83 1.68 -5.63 -5.31
N ALA A 84 1.83 -6.85 -5.87
CA ALA A 84 0.79 -7.45 -6.72
C ALA A 84 -0.54 -7.66 -5.99
N VAL A 85 -0.49 -7.85 -4.67
CA VAL A 85 -1.65 -8.13 -3.81
C VAL A 85 -1.39 -7.68 -2.38
N ALA A 86 -2.44 -7.36 -1.64
CA ALA A 86 -2.36 -7.11 -0.20
C ALA A 86 -2.25 -8.45 0.58
N MET A 87 -1.42 -8.50 1.63
CA MET A 87 -1.22 -9.68 2.47
C MET A 87 -2.53 -10.25 3.01
N GLY A 88 -3.44 -9.40 3.46
CA GLY A 88 -4.73 -9.82 3.99
C GLY A 88 -5.55 -10.69 3.03
N LYS A 89 -5.44 -10.45 1.72
CA LYS A 89 -6.13 -11.31 0.73
C LYS A 89 -5.55 -12.72 0.69
N ILE A 90 -4.24 -12.87 0.84
CA ILE A 90 -3.56 -14.17 0.92
C ILE A 90 -3.95 -14.89 2.21
N GLU A 91 -3.99 -14.18 3.33
CA GLU A 91 -4.41 -14.73 4.63
C GLU A 91 -5.86 -15.23 4.60
N VAL A 92 -6.76 -14.49 4.00
CA VAL A 92 -8.17 -14.91 3.81
C VAL A 92 -8.22 -16.19 2.99
N LYS A 93 -7.54 -16.26 1.85
CA LYS A 93 -7.47 -17.47 1.02
C LYS A 93 -6.93 -18.68 1.80
N LYS A 94 -5.88 -18.47 2.61
CA LYS A 94 -5.31 -19.51 3.46
C LYS A 94 -6.32 -20.02 4.51
N ARG A 95 -7.05 -19.12 5.18
CA ARG A 95 -8.06 -19.48 6.18
C ARG A 95 -9.23 -20.26 5.58
N LEU A 96 -9.62 -19.90 4.35
CA LEU A 96 -10.70 -20.56 3.63
C LEU A 96 -10.25 -21.83 2.89
N ASN A 97 -8.97 -22.20 2.97
CA ASN A 97 -8.35 -23.29 2.22
C ASN A 97 -8.57 -23.16 0.69
N GLU A 98 -8.58 -21.93 0.20
CA GLU A 98 -8.78 -21.61 -1.21
C GLU A 98 -7.45 -21.46 -1.95
N LYS A 99 -7.50 -21.71 -3.26
CA LYS A 99 -6.34 -21.52 -4.14
C LYS A 99 -5.99 -20.04 -4.26
N VAL A 100 -4.70 -19.76 -4.18
CA VAL A 100 -4.16 -18.41 -4.41
C VAL A 100 -3.91 -18.22 -5.92
N PRO A 101 -4.34 -17.12 -6.53
CA PRO A 101 -4.07 -16.82 -7.93
C PRO A 101 -2.57 -16.86 -8.25
N LYS A 102 -2.23 -17.34 -9.43
CA LYS A 102 -0.84 -17.42 -9.91
C LYS A 102 -0.21 -16.03 -9.94
N GLY A 103 0.97 -15.90 -9.39
CA GLY A 103 1.74 -14.66 -9.37
C GLY A 103 1.52 -13.78 -8.14
N TRP A 104 0.66 -14.20 -7.20
CA TRP A 104 0.52 -13.51 -5.91
C TRP A 104 1.63 -13.87 -4.93
N MET A 105 2.24 -15.02 -5.09
CA MET A 105 3.29 -15.55 -4.22
C MET A 105 4.41 -16.16 -5.04
N VAL A 106 5.57 -16.27 -4.42
CA VAL A 106 6.71 -17.05 -4.93
C VAL A 106 7.14 -18.07 -3.90
N ASP A 107 7.74 -19.16 -4.35
CA ASP A 107 8.39 -20.14 -3.49
C ASP A 107 9.81 -19.70 -3.10
N GLU A 108 10.52 -20.54 -2.35
CA GLU A 108 11.88 -20.28 -1.89
C GLU A 108 12.89 -20.11 -3.03
N SER A 109 12.60 -20.61 -4.21
CA SER A 109 13.42 -20.44 -5.42
C SER A 109 13.11 -19.15 -6.18
N GLY A 110 12.10 -18.37 -5.76
CA GLY A 110 11.62 -17.21 -6.49
C GLY A 110 10.65 -17.53 -7.64
N SER A 111 10.27 -18.80 -7.79
CA SER A 111 9.30 -19.22 -8.81
C SER A 111 7.88 -18.87 -8.40
N LYS A 112 7.06 -18.40 -9.36
CA LYS A 112 5.65 -18.03 -9.08
C LYS A 112 4.85 -19.25 -8.62
N ASN A 113 4.07 -19.07 -7.57
CA ASN A 113 3.20 -20.11 -7.02
C ASN A 113 2.33 -20.77 -8.08
N LYS A 114 2.13 -22.07 -7.94
CA LYS A 114 1.30 -22.85 -8.87
C LYS A 114 -0.16 -22.96 -8.41
N HIS A 115 -0.52 -22.88 -7.14
CA HIS A 115 -1.94 -22.91 -6.72
C HIS A 115 -2.23 -22.92 -5.19
N HIS A 116 -1.30 -23.18 -4.30
CA HIS A 116 -1.59 -23.23 -2.87
C HIS A 116 -0.60 -22.38 -2.06
N ALA A 117 -1.11 -21.69 -1.06
CA ALA A 117 -0.24 -21.02 -0.08
C ALA A 117 0.35 -22.08 0.85
N SER A 118 1.66 -22.25 0.85
CA SER A 118 2.39 -23.05 1.84
C SER A 118 3.14 -22.14 2.82
N PRO A 119 3.54 -22.65 3.99
CA PRO A 119 4.32 -21.87 4.96
C PRO A 119 5.66 -21.36 4.40
N SER A 120 6.21 -22.02 3.39
CA SER A 120 7.49 -21.67 2.74
C SER A 120 7.35 -20.66 1.60
N MET A 121 6.14 -20.17 1.28
CA MET A 121 5.93 -19.21 0.20
C MET A 121 6.03 -17.76 0.68
N ASN A 122 6.63 -16.93 -0.17
CA ASN A 122 6.74 -15.47 -0.02
C ASN A 122 5.86 -14.76 -1.06
N PHE A 123 5.48 -13.51 -0.80
CA PHE A 123 4.69 -12.72 -1.75
C PHE A 123 5.31 -11.35 -2.01
#